data_e6cb6b46c3d1b0de1d39df25ebe75910
#
_entry.id   e6cb6b46c3d1b0de1d39df25ebe75910
#
_cell.length_a   1.000
_cell.length_b   1.000
_cell.length_c   1.000
_cell.angle_alpha   90.00
_cell.angle_beta   90.00
_cell.angle_gamma   90.00
#
_symmetry.space_group_name_H-M   'P 1'
#
loop_
_entity.id
_entity.type
_entity.pdbx_description
1 polymer ?
#
loop_
_entity_poly.entity_id
_entity_poly.type
_entity_poly.pdbx_seq_one_letter_code
_entity_poly.pdbx_strand_id
1 'polypeptide(L)'
;MYQQSLINPVSDIVTIQGAFLNSKALEERRNLGQFFTGLVVSDYMASLIELPDEKTVRILDAGAGTGILTASAALHCLKIGCNSVHAVLYELDEKALPALEQTLHIIRKIFQSRQASFTCEIYCEDFVLARPDKNTSVQSFDVAVINPPYFKYNVKYGGFI
;
A
#
# COMPACT_ATOMS: atom_id res chain seq x y z
N MET A 1 2.42 4.92 37.84
CA MET A 1 1.82 3.97 36.86
C MET A 1 1.24 4.76 35.73
N TYR A 2 2.04 4.99 34.66
CA TYR A 2 1.56 5.66 33.46
C TYR A 2 0.81 4.62 32.63
N GLN A 3 -0.51 4.78 32.50
CA GLN A 3 -1.25 4.12 31.44
C GLN A 3 -0.74 4.69 30.10
N GLN A 4 0.16 3.97 29.45
CA GLN A 4 0.37 4.15 28.00
C GLN A 4 -0.97 3.78 27.38
N SER A 5 -1.70 4.79 26.88
CA SER A 5 -2.83 4.58 25.99
C SER A 5 -2.33 3.65 24.89
N LEU A 6 -2.93 2.48 24.78
CA LEU A 6 -2.72 1.55 23.68
C LEU A 6 -3.17 2.26 22.40
N ILE A 7 -2.27 3.04 21.82
CA ILE A 7 -2.43 3.60 20.48
C ILE A 7 -2.58 2.38 19.58
N ASN A 8 -3.76 2.16 19.03
CA ASN A 8 -3.96 1.12 18.03
C ASN A 8 -3.37 1.63 16.72
N PRO A 9 -2.19 1.18 16.29
CA PRO A 9 -1.50 1.73 15.14
C PRO A 9 -2.30 1.58 13.83
N VAL A 10 -3.23 0.64 13.79
CA VAL A 10 -4.15 0.48 12.66
C VAL A 10 -5.17 1.64 12.61
N SER A 11 -5.62 2.14 13.78
CA SER A 11 -6.52 3.30 13.83
C SER A 11 -5.85 4.57 13.31
N ASP A 12 -4.55 4.72 13.52
CA ASP A 12 -3.78 5.86 13.02
C ASP A 12 -3.69 5.83 11.50
N ILE A 13 -3.47 4.65 10.89
CA ILE A 13 -3.45 4.46 9.44
C ILE A 13 -4.81 4.83 8.82
N VAL A 14 -5.91 4.40 9.44
CA VAL A 14 -7.27 4.77 9.00
C VAL A 14 -7.50 6.28 9.12
N THR A 15 -6.98 6.89 10.18
CA THR A 15 -7.08 8.35 10.39
C THR A 15 -6.30 9.12 9.33
N ILE A 16 -5.09 8.68 8.98
CA ILE A 16 -4.27 9.26 7.90
C ILE A 16 -5.03 9.21 6.58
N GLN A 17 -5.58 8.04 6.22
CA GLN A 17 -6.40 7.90 5.01
C GLN A 17 -7.62 8.82 5.03
N GLY A 18 -8.34 8.89 6.15
CA GLY A 18 -9.50 9.75 6.32
C GLY A 18 -9.15 11.24 6.16
N ALA A 19 -8.06 11.69 6.75
CA ALA A 19 -7.56 13.05 6.62
C ALA A 19 -7.21 13.40 5.16
N PHE A 20 -6.51 12.50 4.47
CA PHE A 20 -6.20 12.67 3.05
C PHE A 20 -7.47 12.74 2.18
N LEU A 21 -8.43 11.84 2.40
CA LEU A 21 -9.70 11.84 1.68
C LEU A 21 -10.51 13.14 1.89
N ASN A 22 -10.50 13.68 3.10
CA ASN A 22 -11.19 14.94 3.42
C ASN A 22 -10.50 16.17 2.83
N SER A 23 -9.20 16.08 2.53
CA SER A 23 -8.45 17.16 1.90
C SER A 23 -8.71 17.29 0.39
N LYS A 24 -9.29 16.30 -0.26
CA LYS A 24 -9.57 16.27 -1.70
C LYS A 24 -11.05 16.45 -1.99
N ALA A 25 -11.35 17.27 -3.00
CA ALA A 25 -12.71 17.37 -3.51
C ALA A 25 -13.15 16.03 -4.13
N LEU A 26 -14.43 15.69 -3.96
CA LEU A 26 -15.01 14.45 -4.51
C LEU A 26 -14.84 14.33 -6.03
N GLU A 27 -14.91 15.46 -6.74
CA GLU A 27 -14.74 15.54 -8.17
C GLU A 27 -13.29 15.23 -8.60
N GLU A 28 -12.30 15.73 -7.85
CA GLU A 28 -10.89 15.44 -8.09
C GLU A 28 -10.61 13.92 -7.96
N ARG A 29 -11.15 13.28 -6.93
CA ARG A 29 -11.02 11.83 -6.73
C ARG A 29 -11.66 11.01 -7.85
N ARG A 30 -12.85 11.45 -8.33
CA ARG A 30 -13.54 10.79 -9.45
C ARG A 30 -12.76 10.92 -10.75
N ASN A 31 -12.17 12.07 -11.02
CA ASN A 31 -11.37 12.33 -12.23
C ASN A 31 -10.09 11.50 -12.27
N LEU A 32 -9.52 11.19 -11.10
CA LEU A 32 -8.35 10.32 -10.97
C LEU A 32 -8.72 8.83 -10.84
N GLY A 33 -10.01 8.47 -10.86
CA GLY A 33 -10.46 7.09 -10.64
C GLY A 33 -10.07 6.54 -9.26
N GLN A 34 -9.73 7.41 -8.30
CA GLN A 34 -9.24 7.03 -6.98
C GLN A 34 -10.38 6.54 -6.08
N PHE A 35 -10.42 5.25 -5.85
CA PHE A 35 -11.27 4.61 -4.85
C PHE A 35 -10.41 3.97 -3.79
N PHE A 36 -10.44 4.55 -2.60
CA PHE A 36 -9.64 4.05 -1.48
C PHE A 36 -10.28 2.83 -0.85
N THR A 37 -9.47 1.81 -0.61
CA THR A 37 -9.90 0.58 0.05
C THR A 37 -10.20 0.86 1.52
N GLY A 38 -11.34 0.42 2.01
CA GLY A 38 -11.65 0.46 3.44
C GLY A 38 -10.87 -0.61 4.21
N LEU A 39 -10.63 -0.38 5.51
CA LEU A 39 -9.85 -1.29 6.36
C LEU A 39 -10.37 -2.74 6.33
N VAL A 40 -11.67 -2.93 6.42
CA VAL A 40 -12.28 -4.28 6.43
C VAL A 40 -11.95 -5.05 5.15
N VAL A 41 -11.96 -4.37 4.01
CA VAL A 41 -11.65 -4.98 2.71
C VAL A 41 -10.15 -5.26 2.61
N SER A 42 -9.30 -4.31 3.03
CA SER A 42 -7.85 -4.50 2.99
C SER A 42 -7.39 -5.63 3.91
N ASP A 43 -7.97 -5.76 5.10
CA ASP A 43 -7.68 -6.85 6.03
C ASP A 43 -8.15 -8.20 5.50
N TYR A 44 -9.33 -8.23 4.85
CA TYR A 44 -9.79 -9.44 4.18
C TYR A 44 -8.85 -9.86 3.05
N MET A 45 -8.44 -8.93 2.19
CA MET A 45 -7.47 -9.22 1.12
C MET A 45 -6.15 -9.74 1.69
N ALA A 46 -5.64 -9.10 2.74
CA ALA A 46 -4.43 -9.53 3.41
C ALA A 46 -4.56 -10.93 4.02
N SER A 47 -5.73 -11.30 4.53
CA SER A 47 -5.95 -12.62 5.12
C SER A 47 -5.87 -13.79 4.13
N LEU A 48 -5.89 -13.49 2.83
CA LEU A 48 -5.72 -14.48 1.75
C LEU A 48 -4.24 -14.75 1.43
N ILE A 49 -3.31 -14.00 2.03
CA ILE A 49 -1.88 -14.19 1.83
C ILE A 49 -1.44 -15.44 2.57
N GLU A 50 -0.89 -16.39 1.82
CA GLU A 50 -0.18 -17.54 2.32
C GLU A 50 1.33 -17.27 2.21
N LEU A 51 2.07 -17.52 3.29
CA LEU A 51 3.52 -17.34 3.24
C LEU A 51 4.19 -18.47 2.46
N PRO A 52 5.14 -18.14 1.57
CA PRO A 52 6.12 -19.13 1.13
C PRO A 52 6.92 -19.63 2.34
N ASP A 53 7.61 -20.74 2.21
CA ASP A 53 8.48 -21.31 3.26
C ASP A 53 9.61 -20.34 3.70
N GLU A 54 9.82 -19.27 2.95
CA GLU A 54 10.81 -18.23 3.21
C GLU A 54 10.27 -17.19 4.22
N LYS A 55 11.14 -16.78 5.14
CA LYS A 55 10.82 -15.78 6.17
C LYS A 55 10.84 -14.34 5.66
N THR A 56 11.20 -14.12 4.42
CA THR A 56 11.25 -12.80 3.77
C THR A 56 10.19 -12.76 2.68
N VAL A 57 9.33 -11.75 2.71
CA VAL A 57 8.24 -11.55 1.74
C VAL A 57 8.44 -10.26 0.97
N ARG A 58 8.34 -10.33 -0.34
CA ARG A 58 8.36 -9.18 -1.24
C ARG A 58 6.95 -8.84 -1.69
N ILE A 59 6.51 -7.62 -1.40
CA ILE A 59 5.17 -7.12 -1.71
C ILE A 59 5.27 -6.07 -2.82
N LEU A 60 4.44 -6.20 -3.85
CA LEU A 60 4.17 -5.16 -4.82
C LEU A 60 2.83 -4.49 -4.50
N ASP A 61 2.80 -3.16 -4.43
CA ASP A 61 1.56 -2.37 -4.35
C ASP A 61 1.53 -1.39 -5.54
N ALA A 62 0.76 -1.73 -6.56
CA ALA A 62 0.65 -0.96 -7.79
C ALA A 62 -0.55 -0.01 -7.73
N GLY A 63 -0.36 1.15 -7.14
CA GLY A 63 -1.38 2.15 -6.83
C GLY A 63 -1.60 2.26 -5.32
N ALA A 64 -0.51 2.53 -4.60
CA ALA A 64 -0.46 2.42 -3.14
C ALA A 64 -1.37 3.41 -2.40
N GLY A 65 -1.70 4.56 -3.02
CA GLY A 65 -2.52 5.58 -2.39
C GLY A 65 -1.91 6.03 -1.07
N THR A 66 -2.67 5.87 0.01
CA THR A 66 -2.19 6.16 1.37
C THR A 66 -1.53 4.95 2.06
N GLY A 67 -1.35 3.82 1.37
CA GLY A 67 -0.64 2.65 1.85
C GLY A 67 -1.45 1.66 2.69
N ILE A 68 -2.78 1.73 2.65
CA ILE A 68 -3.62 0.85 3.51
C ILE A 68 -3.50 -0.63 3.10
N LEU A 69 -3.43 -0.94 1.80
CA LEU A 69 -3.25 -2.33 1.33
C LEU A 69 -1.88 -2.87 1.73
N THR A 70 -0.82 -2.09 1.50
CA THR A 70 0.54 -2.43 1.98
C THR A 70 0.55 -2.65 3.49
N ALA A 71 -0.14 -1.80 4.27
CA ALA A 71 -0.19 -1.94 5.72
C ALA A 71 -0.86 -3.24 6.14
N SER A 72 -2.06 -3.53 5.64
CA SER A 72 -2.77 -4.76 5.96
C SER A 72 -1.98 -5.99 5.54
N ALA A 73 -1.38 -6.00 4.34
CA ALA A 73 -0.55 -7.10 3.86
C ALA A 73 0.69 -7.33 4.73
N ALA A 74 1.47 -6.27 5.01
CA ALA A 74 2.67 -6.36 5.80
C ALA A 74 2.38 -6.80 7.24
N LEU A 75 1.35 -6.24 7.87
CA LEU A 75 0.95 -6.60 9.24
C LEU A 75 0.40 -8.04 9.32
N HIS A 76 -0.30 -8.50 8.28
CA HIS A 76 -0.72 -9.89 8.19
C HIS A 76 0.49 -10.83 8.07
N CYS A 77 1.45 -10.55 7.20
CA CYS A 77 2.69 -11.31 7.09
C CYS A 77 3.43 -11.40 8.42
N LEU A 78 3.55 -10.28 9.15
CA LEU A 78 4.14 -10.26 10.48
C LEU A 78 3.37 -11.13 11.48
N LYS A 79 2.03 -11.11 11.43
CA LYS A 79 1.14 -11.89 12.30
C LYS A 79 1.30 -13.40 12.08
N ILE A 80 1.51 -13.84 10.83
CA ILE A 80 1.65 -15.26 10.48
C ILE A 80 3.11 -15.76 10.52
N GLY A 81 4.03 -14.94 11.03
CA GLY A 81 5.40 -15.35 11.37
C GLY A 81 6.50 -14.89 10.44
N CYS A 82 6.21 -13.98 9.51
CA CYS A 82 7.23 -13.37 8.66
C CYS A 82 8.13 -12.44 9.48
N ASN A 83 9.44 -12.54 9.28
CA ASN A 83 10.45 -11.72 9.98
C ASN A 83 10.95 -10.54 9.14
N SER A 84 10.70 -10.55 7.84
CA SER A 84 11.16 -9.50 6.93
C SER A 84 10.17 -9.28 5.81
N VAL A 85 9.82 -8.01 5.58
CA VAL A 85 9.00 -7.59 4.45
C VAL A 85 9.74 -6.51 3.69
N HIS A 86 9.78 -6.65 2.37
CA HIS A 86 10.24 -5.61 1.46
C HIS A 86 9.08 -5.22 0.53
N ALA A 87 8.62 -3.97 0.60
CA ALA A 87 7.52 -3.47 -0.21
C ALA A 87 8.02 -2.55 -1.32
N VAL A 88 7.53 -2.76 -2.53
CA VAL A 88 7.73 -1.87 -3.68
C VAL A 88 6.39 -1.25 -4.02
N LEU A 89 6.32 0.08 -3.95
CA LEU A 89 5.08 0.83 -4.04
C LEU A 89 5.13 1.79 -5.23
N TYR A 90 4.09 1.79 -6.02
CA TYR A 90 3.87 2.76 -7.08
C TYR A 90 2.68 3.63 -6.74
N GLU A 91 2.83 4.95 -6.81
CA GLU A 91 1.75 5.91 -6.61
C GLU A 91 1.95 7.10 -7.55
N LEU A 92 0.95 7.37 -8.39
CA LEU A 92 1.02 8.45 -9.38
C LEU A 92 0.71 9.82 -8.76
N ASP A 93 -0.11 9.84 -7.72
CA ASP A 93 -0.55 11.07 -7.10
C ASP A 93 0.46 11.56 -6.05
N GLU A 94 1.29 12.52 -6.42
CA GLU A 94 2.27 13.15 -5.51
C GLU A 94 1.64 13.65 -4.20
N LYS A 95 0.35 14.06 -4.24
CA LYS A 95 -0.35 14.54 -3.05
C LYS A 95 -0.62 13.43 -2.03
N ALA A 96 -0.61 12.16 -2.46
CA ALA A 96 -0.77 11.02 -1.56
C ALA A 96 0.52 10.64 -0.83
N LEU A 97 1.69 10.99 -1.37
CA LEU A 97 2.99 10.57 -0.84
C LEU A 97 3.20 10.92 0.65
N PRO A 98 2.86 12.13 1.14
CA PRO A 98 3.01 12.43 2.57
C PRO A 98 2.19 11.52 3.48
N ALA A 99 0.98 11.14 3.07
CA ALA A 99 0.12 10.22 3.82
C ALA A 99 0.67 8.79 3.74
N LEU A 100 1.15 8.37 2.56
CA LEU A 100 1.82 7.09 2.36
C LEU A 100 3.05 6.96 3.27
N GLU A 101 3.93 7.96 3.31
CA GLU A 101 5.12 7.94 4.16
C GLU A 101 4.79 7.83 5.65
N GLN A 102 3.74 8.53 6.12
CA GLN A 102 3.27 8.40 7.49
C GLN A 102 2.82 6.97 7.80
N THR A 103 2.05 6.35 6.90
CA THR A 103 1.63 4.95 7.02
C THR A 103 2.84 4.01 7.11
N LEU A 104 3.79 4.15 6.19
CA LEU A 104 5.02 3.33 6.17
C LEU A 104 5.87 3.52 7.42
N HIS A 105 5.91 4.73 7.98
CA HIS A 105 6.59 4.99 9.25
C HIS A 105 5.95 4.22 10.41
N ILE A 106 4.62 4.16 10.47
CA ILE A 106 3.90 3.38 11.47
C ILE A 106 4.23 1.89 11.32
N ILE A 107 4.20 1.36 10.10
CA ILE A 107 4.54 -0.05 9.83
C ILE A 107 5.96 -0.36 10.31
N ARG A 108 6.95 0.48 9.96
CA ARG A 108 8.34 0.30 10.42
C ARG A 108 8.44 0.21 11.93
N LYS A 109 7.74 1.09 12.66
CA LYS A 109 7.73 1.06 14.13
C LYS A 109 7.16 -0.25 14.68
N ILE A 110 6.08 -0.75 14.08
CA ILE A 110 5.46 -2.02 14.50
C ILE A 110 6.44 -3.17 14.29
N PHE A 111 7.07 -3.25 13.11
CA PHE A 111 8.06 -4.29 12.80
C PHE A 111 9.24 -4.24 13.77
N GLN A 112 9.82 -3.06 14.00
CA GLN A 112 10.89 -2.86 14.96
C GLN A 112 10.52 -3.33 16.37
N SER A 113 9.30 -3.03 16.82
CA SER A 113 8.82 -3.47 18.15
C SER A 113 8.68 -5.00 18.28
N ARG A 114 8.62 -5.69 17.14
CA ARG A 114 8.54 -7.16 17.04
C ARG A 114 9.85 -7.82 16.63
N GLN A 115 10.96 -7.05 16.63
CA GLN A 115 12.29 -7.50 16.19
C GLN A 115 12.28 -8.05 14.74
N ALA A 116 11.40 -7.49 13.90
CA ALA A 116 11.26 -7.79 12.49
C ALA A 116 11.70 -6.61 11.62
N SER A 117 11.94 -6.84 10.34
CA SER A 117 12.39 -5.85 9.37
C SER A 117 11.30 -5.48 8.40
N PHE A 118 11.09 -4.17 8.18
CA PHE A 118 10.28 -3.65 7.09
C PHE A 118 11.07 -2.62 6.30
N THR A 119 11.26 -2.88 5.01
CA THR A 119 11.89 -1.95 4.07
C THR A 119 10.95 -1.66 2.92
N CYS A 120 11.11 -0.51 2.26
CA CYS A 120 10.27 -0.17 1.12
C CYS A 120 10.98 0.75 0.14
N GLU A 121 10.54 0.69 -1.11
CA GLU A 121 10.85 1.60 -2.20
C GLU A 121 9.55 2.22 -2.70
N ILE A 122 9.55 3.54 -2.96
CA ILE A 122 8.38 4.28 -3.46
C ILE A 122 8.76 4.87 -4.81
N TYR A 123 7.96 4.59 -5.81
CA TYR A 123 8.07 5.15 -7.15
C TYR A 123 6.85 6.04 -7.42
N CYS A 124 7.12 7.36 -7.65
CA CYS A 124 6.08 8.32 -8.01
C CYS A 124 5.87 8.32 -9.52
N GLU A 125 5.29 7.24 -10.04
CA GLU A 125 5.08 7.03 -11.46
C GLU A 125 3.92 6.06 -11.73
N ASP A 126 3.44 6.05 -12.98
CA ASP A 126 2.41 5.10 -13.42
C ASP A 126 3.01 3.69 -13.54
N PHE A 127 2.54 2.77 -12.71
CA PHE A 127 2.98 1.37 -12.71
C PHE A 127 2.84 0.70 -14.09
N VAL A 128 1.78 1.02 -14.84
CA VAL A 128 1.54 0.41 -16.16
C VAL A 128 2.57 0.87 -17.19
N LEU A 129 3.08 2.08 -17.02
CA LEU A 129 4.10 2.67 -17.90
C LEU A 129 5.53 2.48 -17.39
N ALA A 130 5.66 2.09 -16.11
CA ALA A 130 6.95 1.82 -15.51
C ALA A 130 7.69 0.71 -16.29
N ARG A 131 8.91 0.98 -16.69
CA ARG A 131 9.75 -0.01 -17.35
C ARG A 131 10.75 -0.53 -16.35
N PRO A 132 10.84 -1.86 -16.16
CA PRO A 132 11.92 -2.42 -15.38
C PRO A 132 13.24 -1.99 -16.01
N ASP A 133 14.14 -1.46 -15.18
CA ASP A 133 15.49 -1.12 -15.64
C ASP A 133 16.13 -2.39 -16.23
N LYS A 134 16.68 -2.29 -17.44
CA LYS A 134 17.26 -3.43 -18.17
C LYS A 134 18.40 -4.13 -17.41
N ASN A 135 18.93 -3.46 -16.38
CA ASN A 135 20.02 -3.95 -15.53
C ASN A 135 19.56 -4.52 -14.19
N THR A 136 18.27 -4.39 -13.86
CA THR A 136 17.72 -5.07 -12.68
C THR A 136 17.28 -6.48 -13.07
N SER A 137 17.83 -7.47 -12.38
CA SER A 137 17.28 -8.84 -12.40
C SER A 137 15.76 -8.73 -12.16
N VAL A 138 14.96 -9.40 -12.98
CA VAL A 138 13.50 -9.43 -12.83
C VAL A 138 13.18 -9.70 -11.36
N GLN A 139 12.74 -8.67 -10.66
CA GLN A 139 12.40 -8.81 -9.25
C GLN A 139 11.09 -9.60 -9.18
N SER A 140 11.16 -10.79 -8.64
CA SER A 140 9.96 -11.56 -8.31
C SER A 140 9.32 -10.99 -7.05
N PHE A 141 8.00 -10.96 -7.02
CA PHE A 141 7.20 -10.62 -5.85
C PHE A 141 6.45 -11.86 -5.39
N ASP A 142 6.35 -12.04 -4.08
CA ASP A 142 5.59 -13.13 -3.48
C ASP A 142 4.11 -12.77 -3.39
N VAL A 143 3.84 -11.47 -3.21
CA VAL A 143 2.51 -10.91 -3.05
C VAL A 143 2.37 -9.66 -3.90
N ALA A 144 1.26 -9.54 -4.63
CA ALA A 144 0.83 -8.29 -5.24
C ALA A 144 -0.53 -7.88 -4.68
N VAL A 145 -0.61 -6.64 -4.16
CA VAL A 145 -1.86 -6.04 -3.71
C VAL A 145 -2.19 -4.86 -4.63
N ILE A 146 -3.38 -4.83 -5.16
CA ILE A 146 -3.76 -3.83 -6.16
C ILE A 146 -5.23 -3.46 -5.96
N ASN A 147 -5.51 -2.17 -5.87
CA ASN A 147 -6.84 -1.61 -6.07
C ASN A 147 -6.77 -0.64 -7.26
N PRO A 148 -6.97 -1.12 -8.50
CA PRO A 148 -6.76 -0.31 -9.70
C PRO A 148 -7.77 0.83 -9.80
N PRO A 149 -7.44 1.93 -10.48
CA PRO A 149 -8.38 3.01 -10.73
C PRO A 149 -9.53 2.51 -11.62
N TYR A 150 -10.76 2.79 -11.21
CA TYR A 150 -11.96 2.40 -11.95
C TYR A 150 -12.39 3.54 -12.88
N PHE A 151 -11.96 3.50 -14.14
CA PHE A 151 -12.46 4.40 -15.17
C PHE A 151 -13.64 3.77 -15.90
N LYS A 152 -14.75 4.51 -16.02
CA LYS A 152 -15.77 4.16 -17.02
C LYS A 152 -15.21 4.50 -18.39
N TYR A 153 -14.81 3.50 -19.14
CA TYR A 153 -14.55 3.67 -20.57
C TYR A 153 -15.83 4.07 -21.27
N ASN A 154 -16.00 5.37 -21.53
CA ASN A 154 -17.03 5.81 -22.44
C ASN A 154 -16.50 5.51 -23.87
N VAL A 155 -17.16 4.60 -24.56
CA VAL A 155 -16.89 4.17 -25.95
C VAL A 155 -16.88 5.34 -26.95
N LYS A 156 -17.18 6.57 -26.53
CA LYS A 156 -17.16 7.79 -27.34
C LYS A 156 -15.76 8.36 -27.62
N TYR A 157 -14.74 7.92 -26.92
CA TYR A 157 -13.35 8.28 -27.24
C TYR A 157 -12.68 7.07 -27.90
N GLY A 158 -13.00 6.89 -29.19
CA GLY A 158 -12.26 5.98 -30.07
C GLY A 158 -10.80 6.45 -30.16
N GLY A 159 -9.93 5.75 -29.48
CA GLY A 159 -8.49 5.99 -29.48
C GLY A 159 -7.82 4.86 -28.72
N PHE A 160 -7.78 3.67 -29.33
CA PHE A 160 -6.68 2.76 -29.10
C PHE A 160 -5.46 3.35 -29.82
N ILE A 161 -4.45 3.72 -29.06
CA ILE A 161 -3.08 3.82 -29.57
C ILE A 161 -2.27 2.75 -28.86
#